data_ae364ef4dd5ede0ba722697d5a65e92b
#
_entry.id   ae364ef4dd5ede0ba722697d5a65e92b
#
_cell.length_a   1.000
_cell.length_b   1.000
_cell.length_c   1.000
_cell.angle_alpha   90.00
_cell.angle_beta   90.00
_cell.angle_gamma   90.00
#
_symmetry.space_group_name_H-M   'P 1'
#
loop_
_entity.id
_entity.type
_entity.pdbx_description
1 polymer ?
#
loop_
_entity_poly.entity_id
_entity_poly.type
_entity_poly.pdbx_seq_one_letter_code
_entity_poly.pdbx_strand_id
1 'polypeptide(L)'
;GKSREMMRIVLNKAKSDPKRVALAEGTDEKMIRAAYQLEEEGIAEPVLLGDKNEITRIATQLGLSFEPEVVDPQQQSLEAYADRLYELRQRKGITRGEATDLVERDTNYLGSVMVEMGDADAMLTGLTHHYPSALRPPLQVIGTAEDANYAAGVYLLTFKNRVVFCADTTVNQNPDADVLAEVTKHTAELAR
;
A
#
# COMPACT_ATOMS: atom_id res chain seq x y z
N GLY A 1 5.41 -2.07 -28.77
CA GLY A 1 6.66 -2.51 -28.15
C GLY A 1 6.41 -3.26 -26.85
N LYS A 2 7.40 -3.97 -26.33
CA LYS A 2 7.28 -4.83 -25.11
C LYS A 2 6.71 -4.12 -23.88
N SER A 3 7.00 -2.83 -23.70
CA SER A 3 6.42 -2.03 -22.60
C SER A 3 4.90 -1.97 -22.67
N ARG A 4 4.33 -1.70 -23.85
CA ARG A 4 2.85 -1.65 -24.01
C ARG A 4 2.22 -3.02 -23.83
N GLU A 5 2.89 -4.07 -24.30
CA GLU A 5 2.42 -5.45 -24.14
C GLU A 5 2.40 -5.85 -22.66
N MET A 6 3.47 -5.56 -21.92
CA MET A 6 3.52 -5.81 -20.47
C MET A 6 2.44 -5.02 -19.73
N MET A 7 2.29 -3.73 -19.98
CA MET A 7 1.26 -2.92 -19.34
C MET A 7 -0.14 -3.45 -19.65
N ARG A 8 -0.40 -3.91 -20.88
CA ARG A 8 -1.67 -4.54 -21.25
C ARG A 8 -1.93 -5.84 -20.46
N ILE A 9 -0.89 -6.67 -20.31
CA ILE A 9 -0.98 -7.91 -19.51
C ILE A 9 -1.33 -7.59 -18.07
N VAL A 10 -0.58 -6.67 -17.45
CA VAL A 10 -0.79 -6.25 -16.06
C VAL A 10 -2.19 -5.67 -15.85
N LEU A 11 -2.63 -4.75 -16.72
CA LEU A 11 -3.95 -4.15 -16.63
C LEU A 11 -5.07 -5.18 -16.84
N ASN A 12 -4.93 -6.09 -17.81
CA ASN A 12 -5.93 -7.14 -18.03
C ASN A 12 -6.01 -8.10 -16.84
N LYS A 13 -4.87 -8.46 -16.25
CA LYS A 13 -4.83 -9.29 -15.04
C LYS A 13 -5.48 -8.57 -13.85
N ALA A 14 -5.19 -7.30 -13.64
CA ALA A 14 -5.82 -6.50 -12.59
C ALA A 14 -7.34 -6.40 -12.78
N LYS A 15 -7.81 -6.11 -13.99
CA LYS A 15 -9.25 -6.02 -14.33
C LYS A 15 -10.00 -7.35 -14.22
N SER A 16 -9.31 -8.48 -14.35
CA SER A 16 -9.95 -9.81 -14.23
C SER A 16 -10.21 -10.20 -12.77
N ASP A 17 -9.50 -9.60 -11.82
CA ASP A 17 -9.64 -9.84 -10.39
C ASP A 17 -9.24 -8.56 -9.63
N PRO A 18 -10.11 -7.50 -9.66
CA PRO A 18 -9.81 -6.23 -9.02
C PRO A 18 -9.55 -6.40 -7.53
N LYS A 19 -8.43 -5.88 -7.07
CA LYS A 19 -8.03 -5.95 -5.67
C LYS A 19 -8.45 -4.69 -4.92
N ARG A 20 -8.78 -4.85 -3.65
CA ARG A 20 -9.11 -3.77 -2.74
C ARG A 20 -7.82 -3.13 -2.24
N VAL A 21 -7.60 -1.85 -2.57
CA VAL A 21 -6.34 -1.14 -2.29
C VAL A 21 -6.60 0.04 -1.36
N ALA A 22 -6.00 0.00 -0.18
CA ALA A 22 -6.01 1.12 0.76
C ALA A 22 -5.04 2.21 0.30
N LEU A 23 -5.54 3.41 0.07
CA LEU A 23 -4.78 4.59 -0.36
C LEU A 23 -4.53 5.48 0.85
N ALA A 24 -3.36 5.36 1.48
CA ALA A 24 -3.08 5.91 2.79
C ALA A 24 -3.07 7.46 2.85
N GLU A 25 -2.76 8.13 1.74
CA GLU A 25 -2.76 9.59 1.65
C GLU A 25 -4.03 10.09 0.95
N GLY A 26 -5.20 9.67 1.46
CA GLY A 26 -6.50 9.85 0.81
C GLY A 26 -6.94 11.29 0.60
N THR A 27 -6.37 12.26 1.30
CA THR A 27 -6.63 13.70 1.11
C THR A 27 -5.71 14.36 0.07
N ASP A 28 -4.76 13.63 -0.51
CA ASP A 28 -3.91 14.15 -1.58
C ASP A 28 -4.66 14.14 -2.93
N GLU A 29 -4.57 15.25 -3.67
CA GLU A 29 -5.24 15.41 -4.98
C GLU A 29 -4.85 14.32 -5.98
N LYS A 30 -3.57 13.93 -6.03
CA LYS A 30 -3.09 12.89 -6.95
C LYS A 30 -3.63 11.53 -6.57
N MET A 31 -3.76 11.27 -5.26
CA MET A 31 -4.33 10.02 -4.76
C MET A 31 -5.82 9.91 -5.10
N ILE A 32 -6.57 11.01 -4.96
CA ILE A 32 -7.99 11.07 -5.31
C ILE A 32 -8.17 10.87 -6.83
N ARG A 33 -7.34 11.50 -7.66
CA ARG A 33 -7.37 11.27 -9.12
C ARG A 33 -7.04 9.83 -9.48
N ALA A 34 -6.06 9.23 -8.80
CA ALA A 34 -5.71 7.83 -9.00
C ALA A 34 -6.85 6.90 -8.59
N ALA A 35 -7.50 7.14 -7.45
CA ALA A 35 -8.66 6.40 -7.00
C ALA A 35 -9.80 6.43 -8.04
N TYR A 36 -10.13 7.62 -8.52
CA TYR A 36 -11.12 7.78 -9.58
C TYR A 36 -10.79 6.96 -10.83
N GLN A 37 -9.54 7.04 -11.30
CA GLN A 37 -9.12 6.29 -12.49
C GLN A 37 -9.14 4.78 -12.26
N LEU A 38 -8.70 4.30 -11.10
CA LEU A 38 -8.70 2.88 -10.75
C LEU A 38 -10.12 2.30 -10.76
N GLU A 39 -11.08 3.04 -10.22
CA GLU A 39 -12.50 2.65 -10.17
C GLU A 39 -13.13 2.70 -11.56
N GLU A 40 -13.02 3.83 -12.28
CA GLU A 40 -13.58 4.03 -13.62
C GLU A 40 -13.08 2.99 -14.65
N GLU A 41 -11.81 2.63 -14.56
CA GLU A 41 -11.21 1.64 -15.45
C GLU A 41 -11.37 0.21 -14.97
N GLY A 42 -11.94 -0.02 -13.77
CA GLY A 42 -12.10 -1.36 -13.18
C GLY A 42 -10.79 -2.06 -12.90
N ILE A 43 -9.73 -1.30 -12.55
CA ILE A 43 -8.39 -1.83 -12.28
C ILE A 43 -8.26 -2.33 -10.85
N ALA A 44 -8.85 -1.61 -9.89
CA ALA A 44 -8.86 -1.94 -8.47
C ALA A 44 -10.09 -1.33 -7.80
N GLU A 45 -10.36 -1.77 -6.57
CA GLU A 45 -11.36 -1.20 -5.66
C GLU A 45 -10.63 -0.29 -4.66
N PRO A 46 -10.52 1.03 -4.91
CA PRO A 46 -9.78 1.94 -4.04
C PRO A 46 -10.55 2.27 -2.77
N VAL A 47 -9.85 2.31 -1.65
CA VAL A 47 -10.35 2.81 -0.36
C VAL A 47 -9.47 3.97 0.09
N LEU A 48 -10.00 5.18 0.11
CA LEU A 48 -9.26 6.36 0.55
C LEU A 48 -9.27 6.46 2.08
N LEU A 49 -8.09 6.59 2.69
CA LEU A 49 -7.96 6.75 4.14
C LEU A 49 -7.75 8.22 4.49
N GLY A 50 -8.64 8.78 5.31
CA GLY A 50 -8.55 10.17 5.74
C GLY A 50 -9.90 10.86 5.92
N ASP A 51 -9.87 12.18 6.12
CA ASP A 51 -11.07 12.99 6.33
C ASP A 51 -12.02 12.96 5.12
N LYS A 52 -13.21 12.38 5.30
CA LYS A 52 -14.20 12.21 4.24
C LYS A 52 -14.69 13.53 3.66
N ASN A 53 -14.85 14.55 4.51
CA ASN A 53 -15.34 15.86 4.05
C ASN A 53 -14.29 16.53 3.16
N GLU A 54 -13.02 16.44 3.55
CA GLU A 54 -11.90 16.97 2.78
C GLU A 54 -11.75 16.24 1.44
N ILE A 55 -11.80 14.90 1.43
CA ILE A 55 -11.75 14.08 0.22
C ILE A 55 -12.89 14.47 -0.73
N THR A 56 -14.12 14.56 -0.23
CA THR A 56 -15.29 14.93 -1.03
C THR A 56 -15.17 16.35 -1.60
N ARG A 57 -14.67 17.30 -0.78
CA ARG A 57 -14.43 18.67 -1.20
C ARG A 57 -13.42 18.71 -2.37
N ILE A 58 -12.30 18.02 -2.23
CA ILE A 58 -11.26 17.98 -3.27
C ILE A 58 -11.80 17.31 -4.54
N ALA A 59 -12.45 16.16 -4.45
CA ALA A 59 -13.05 15.47 -5.59
C ALA A 59 -14.01 16.37 -6.35
N THR A 60 -14.85 17.11 -5.65
CA THR A 60 -15.77 18.10 -6.25
C THR A 60 -15.02 19.22 -6.95
N GLN A 61 -13.98 19.77 -6.34
CA GLN A 61 -13.15 20.83 -6.95
C GLN A 61 -12.43 20.35 -8.23
N LEU A 62 -12.09 19.06 -8.27
CA LEU A 62 -11.48 18.42 -9.43
C LEU A 62 -12.49 18.08 -10.54
N GLY A 63 -13.80 18.26 -10.27
CA GLY A 63 -14.86 17.88 -11.20
C GLY A 63 -15.02 16.38 -11.38
N LEU A 64 -14.61 15.58 -10.39
CA LEU A 64 -14.72 14.14 -10.43
C LEU A 64 -16.09 13.70 -9.91
N SER A 65 -16.86 12.98 -10.74
CA SER A 65 -18.17 12.46 -10.41
C SER A 65 -18.04 11.00 -9.95
N PHE A 66 -17.56 10.78 -8.73
CA PHE A 66 -17.57 9.45 -8.11
C PHE A 66 -17.74 9.59 -6.58
N GLU A 67 -18.25 8.53 -5.98
CA GLU A 67 -18.40 8.43 -4.53
C GLU A 67 -17.39 7.39 -4.02
N PRO A 68 -16.16 7.81 -3.69
CA PRO A 68 -15.13 6.89 -3.25
C PRO A 68 -15.51 6.26 -1.91
N GLU A 69 -15.13 5.02 -1.72
CA GLU A 69 -15.13 4.44 -0.39
C GLU A 69 -14.05 5.13 0.46
N VAL A 70 -14.43 5.59 1.65
CA VAL A 70 -13.55 6.30 2.56
C VAL A 70 -13.60 5.65 3.94
N VAL A 71 -12.44 5.38 4.50
CA VAL A 71 -12.27 5.09 5.92
C VAL A 71 -11.78 6.36 6.60
N ASP A 72 -12.70 7.01 7.33
CA ASP A 72 -12.44 8.26 8.04
C ASP A 72 -12.22 7.96 9.53
N PRO A 73 -10.97 8.16 10.03
CA PRO A 73 -10.65 7.89 11.44
C PRO A 73 -11.47 8.70 12.45
N GLN A 74 -12.07 9.82 12.03
CA GLN A 74 -12.85 10.70 12.91
C GLN A 74 -14.35 10.40 12.88
N GLN A 75 -14.82 9.64 11.89
CA GLN A 75 -16.26 9.41 11.70
C GLN A 75 -16.69 7.96 11.99
N GLN A 76 -15.75 7.06 12.19
CA GLN A 76 -16.03 5.65 12.45
C GLN A 76 -15.13 5.09 13.56
N SER A 77 -15.61 4.05 14.23
CA SER A 77 -14.79 3.34 15.23
C SER A 77 -13.68 2.54 14.53
N LEU A 78 -12.46 2.71 15.01
CA LEU A 78 -11.30 1.95 14.60
C LEU A 78 -10.84 0.96 15.68
N GLU A 79 -11.69 0.66 16.66
CA GLU A 79 -11.36 -0.18 17.83
C GLU A 79 -10.81 -1.55 17.42
N ALA A 80 -11.41 -2.21 16.43
CA ALA A 80 -10.95 -3.51 15.95
C ALA A 80 -9.52 -3.45 15.37
N TYR A 81 -9.20 -2.38 14.64
CA TYR A 81 -7.86 -2.15 14.09
C TYR A 81 -6.85 -1.82 15.20
N ALA A 82 -7.25 -1.00 16.18
CA ALA A 82 -6.41 -0.68 17.33
C ALA A 82 -6.11 -1.92 18.19
N ASP A 83 -7.13 -2.73 18.47
CA ASP A 83 -6.96 -3.99 19.20
C ASP A 83 -6.04 -4.95 18.45
N ARG A 84 -6.20 -5.07 17.14
CA ARG A 84 -5.31 -5.92 16.34
C ARG A 84 -3.87 -5.41 16.33
N LEU A 85 -3.64 -4.12 16.18
CA LEU A 85 -2.32 -3.53 16.29
C LEU A 85 -1.69 -3.78 17.67
N TYR A 86 -2.48 -3.64 18.74
CA TYR A 86 -2.04 -3.95 20.09
C TYR A 86 -1.64 -5.42 20.22
N GLU A 87 -2.46 -6.38 19.76
CA GLU A 87 -2.15 -7.81 19.78
C GLU A 87 -0.81 -8.14 19.11
N LEU A 88 -0.57 -7.55 17.95
CA LEU A 88 0.66 -7.75 17.17
C LEU A 88 1.90 -7.18 17.86
N ARG A 89 1.74 -6.07 18.58
CA ARG A 89 2.87 -5.25 19.04
C ARG A 89 3.04 -5.16 20.56
N GLN A 90 2.13 -5.69 21.37
CA GLN A 90 2.19 -5.60 22.84
C GLN A 90 3.51 -6.12 23.42
N ARG A 91 4.05 -7.23 22.85
CA ARG A 91 5.35 -7.79 23.27
C ARG A 91 6.54 -6.91 22.88
N LYS A 92 6.33 -5.91 22.04
CA LYS A 92 7.32 -4.88 21.66
C LYS A 92 7.13 -3.59 22.43
N GLY A 93 6.23 -3.59 23.41
CA GLY A 93 6.04 -2.51 24.38
C GLY A 93 4.97 -1.49 24.03
N ILE A 94 4.17 -1.69 22.98
CA ILE A 94 3.05 -0.79 22.67
C ILE A 94 1.93 -0.97 23.71
N THR A 95 1.34 0.14 24.14
CA THR A 95 0.12 0.16 24.98
C THR A 95 -1.14 0.20 24.10
N ARG A 96 -2.31 -0.11 24.69
CA ARG A 96 -3.59 0.02 23.97
C ARG A 96 -3.86 1.45 23.52
N GLY A 97 -3.57 2.44 24.38
CA GLY A 97 -3.71 3.85 24.02
C GLY A 97 -2.84 4.27 22.84
N GLU A 98 -1.58 3.85 22.83
CA GLU A 98 -0.67 4.10 21.68
C GLU A 98 -1.15 3.40 20.41
N ALA A 99 -1.68 2.18 20.51
CA ALA A 99 -2.24 1.49 19.34
C ALA A 99 -3.46 2.24 18.77
N THR A 100 -4.34 2.74 19.63
CA THR A 100 -5.48 3.58 19.23
C THR A 100 -5.00 4.86 18.55
N ASP A 101 -4.09 5.59 19.19
CA ASP A 101 -3.51 6.83 18.64
C ASP A 101 -2.87 6.62 17.27
N LEU A 102 -2.17 5.50 17.07
CA LEU A 102 -1.50 5.19 15.80
C LEU A 102 -2.51 4.96 14.67
N VAL A 103 -3.54 4.15 14.87
CA VAL A 103 -4.53 3.88 13.80
C VAL A 103 -5.43 5.09 13.51
N GLU A 104 -5.65 5.97 14.50
CA GLU A 104 -6.46 7.17 14.33
C GLU A 104 -5.70 8.33 13.66
N ARG A 105 -4.38 8.41 13.85
CA ARG A 105 -3.57 9.57 13.43
C ARG A 105 -2.62 9.29 12.29
N ASP A 106 -2.31 8.02 12.03
CA ASP A 106 -1.38 7.61 10.97
C ASP A 106 -2.05 6.60 10.04
N THR A 107 -2.49 7.10 8.89
CA THR A 107 -3.15 6.30 7.86
C THR A 107 -2.28 5.19 7.28
N ASN A 108 -0.95 5.25 7.45
CA ASN A 108 -0.07 4.13 7.08
C ASN A 108 -0.20 2.97 8.06
N TYR A 109 -0.37 3.23 9.37
CA TYR A 109 -0.70 2.18 10.33
C TYR A 109 -2.08 1.63 10.08
N LEU A 110 -3.09 2.49 9.89
CA LEU A 110 -4.45 2.07 9.58
C LEU A 110 -4.48 1.16 8.34
N GLY A 111 -3.92 1.61 7.23
CA GLY A 111 -3.86 0.83 5.98
C GLY A 111 -3.09 -0.48 6.13
N SER A 112 -2.00 -0.48 6.91
CA SER A 112 -1.23 -1.70 7.19
C SER A 112 -2.04 -2.73 7.98
N VAL A 113 -2.81 -2.28 8.99
CA VAL A 113 -3.68 -3.17 9.77
C VAL A 113 -4.86 -3.67 8.94
N MET A 114 -5.44 -2.84 8.07
CA MET A 114 -6.47 -3.27 7.11
C MET A 114 -5.97 -4.40 6.22
N VAL A 115 -4.74 -4.30 5.70
CA VAL A 115 -4.13 -5.37 4.89
C VAL A 115 -3.90 -6.63 5.73
N GLU A 116 -3.38 -6.49 6.93
CA GLU A 116 -3.11 -7.62 7.83
C GLU A 116 -4.39 -8.36 8.22
N MET A 117 -5.50 -7.65 8.43
CA MET A 117 -6.80 -8.22 8.75
C MET A 117 -7.58 -8.74 7.52
N GLY A 118 -7.10 -8.47 6.31
CA GLY A 118 -7.78 -8.87 5.08
C GLY A 118 -8.91 -7.94 4.62
N ASP A 119 -9.04 -6.75 5.24
CA ASP A 119 -9.99 -5.71 4.84
C ASP A 119 -9.49 -4.91 3.62
N ALA A 120 -8.24 -5.06 3.27
CA ALA A 120 -7.66 -4.65 2.00
C ALA A 120 -6.64 -5.69 1.54
N ASP A 121 -6.43 -5.79 0.22
CA ASP A 121 -5.44 -6.71 -0.36
C ASP A 121 -4.05 -6.08 -0.45
N ALA A 122 -3.99 -4.76 -0.53
CA ALA A 122 -2.75 -4.00 -0.62
C ALA A 122 -2.93 -2.58 -0.07
N MET A 123 -1.81 -1.92 0.20
CA MET A 123 -1.76 -0.50 0.55
C MET A 123 -0.83 0.25 -0.40
N LEU A 124 -1.24 1.44 -0.82
CA LEU A 124 -0.44 2.39 -1.59
C LEU A 124 -0.18 3.65 -0.76
N THR A 125 1.09 4.03 -0.64
CA THR A 125 1.55 5.20 0.13
C THR A 125 2.85 5.75 -0.45
N GLY A 126 3.35 6.86 0.08
CA GLY A 126 4.67 7.41 -0.22
C GLY A 126 4.68 8.62 -1.16
N LEU A 127 3.53 9.28 -1.35
CA LEU A 127 3.43 10.52 -2.14
C LEU A 127 4.05 11.71 -1.41
N THR A 128 3.73 11.86 -0.11
CA THR A 128 4.11 13.01 0.71
C THR A 128 5.02 12.62 1.88
N HIS A 129 5.08 11.34 2.22
CA HIS A 129 5.89 10.83 3.34
C HIS A 129 7.31 10.49 2.90
N HIS A 130 8.26 10.70 3.81
CA HIS A 130 9.60 10.14 3.64
C HIS A 130 9.57 8.62 3.64
N TYR A 131 10.38 8.00 2.79
CA TYR A 131 10.41 6.56 2.58
C TYR A 131 10.45 5.72 3.89
N PRO A 132 11.31 6.01 4.90
CA PRO A 132 11.30 5.27 6.17
C PRO A 132 9.98 5.36 6.93
N SER A 133 9.28 6.51 6.86
CA SER A 133 7.99 6.70 7.54
C SER A 133 6.87 5.91 6.85
N ALA A 134 6.91 5.80 5.53
CA ALA A 134 5.96 4.99 4.77
C ALA A 134 6.22 3.48 4.94
N LEU A 135 7.48 3.05 5.06
CA LEU A 135 7.85 1.63 5.12
C LEU A 135 7.73 1.03 6.53
N ARG A 136 7.94 1.82 7.59
CA ARG A 136 7.93 1.33 8.97
C ARG A 136 6.59 0.67 9.38
N PRO A 137 5.41 1.28 9.16
CA PRO A 137 4.14 0.67 9.52
C PRO A 137 3.93 -0.71 8.86
N PRO A 138 4.07 -0.91 7.53
CA PRO A 138 3.95 -2.23 6.92
C PRO A 138 4.91 -3.27 7.51
N LEU A 139 6.17 -2.91 7.74
CA LEU A 139 7.14 -3.85 8.34
C LEU A 139 6.80 -4.22 9.78
N GLN A 140 6.18 -3.32 10.52
CA GLN A 140 5.80 -3.56 11.92
C GLN A 140 4.49 -4.34 12.06
N VAL A 141 3.59 -4.22 11.12
CA VAL A 141 2.22 -4.77 11.17
C VAL A 141 2.09 -6.03 10.33
N ILE A 142 2.44 -5.94 9.05
CA ILE A 142 2.32 -7.06 8.10
C ILE A 142 3.54 -7.99 8.23
N GLY A 143 4.75 -7.40 8.37
CA GLY A 143 6.00 -8.15 8.41
C GLY A 143 6.41 -8.69 7.04
N THR A 144 7.17 -9.78 7.06
CA THR A 144 7.58 -10.54 5.87
C THR A 144 6.72 -11.79 5.71
N ALA A 145 6.64 -12.34 4.50
CA ALA A 145 6.02 -13.63 4.26
C ALA A 145 6.75 -14.75 5.04
N GLU A 146 6.07 -15.88 5.27
CA GLU A 146 6.63 -17.00 6.09
C GLU A 146 7.94 -17.57 5.51
N ASP A 147 8.10 -17.51 4.20
CA ASP A 147 9.28 -18.00 3.47
C ASP A 147 10.31 -16.90 3.16
N ALA A 148 10.12 -15.68 3.70
CA ALA A 148 11.00 -14.53 3.51
C ALA A 148 11.55 -14.01 4.83
N ASN A 149 12.88 -13.92 4.93
CA ASN A 149 13.56 -13.33 6.08
C ASN A 149 13.77 -11.82 5.91
N TYR A 150 13.75 -11.34 4.66
CA TYR A 150 14.08 -9.96 4.32
C TYR A 150 12.99 -9.33 3.45
N ALA A 151 12.62 -8.10 3.76
CA ALA A 151 11.86 -7.26 2.85
C ALA A 151 12.80 -6.62 1.83
N ALA A 152 12.35 -6.45 0.59
CA ALA A 152 13.13 -5.83 -0.46
C ALA A 152 12.26 -4.92 -1.33
N GLY A 153 12.87 -3.83 -1.84
CA GLY A 153 12.22 -2.96 -2.83
C GLY A 153 12.50 -3.46 -4.24
N VAL A 154 11.45 -3.59 -5.05
CA VAL A 154 11.57 -4.04 -6.45
C VAL A 154 11.02 -2.97 -7.39
N TYR A 155 11.82 -2.53 -8.35
CA TYR A 155 11.38 -1.69 -9.46
C TYR A 155 11.20 -2.50 -10.73
N LEU A 156 10.05 -2.32 -11.36
CA LEU A 156 9.77 -2.77 -12.72
C LEU A 156 10.05 -1.62 -13.69
N LEU A 157 11.17 -1.70 -14.40
CA LEU A 157 11.58 -0.72 -15.39
C LEU A 157 11.15 -1.16 -16.80
N THR A 158 10.31 -0.37 -17.44
CA THR A 158 9.81 -0.68 -18.78
C THR A 158 10.49 0.19 -19.83
N PHE A 159 11.22 -0.44 -20.73
CA PHE A 159 11.83 0.18 -21.89
C PHE A 159 11.07 -0.21 -23.17
N LYS A 160 11.30 0.50 -24.27
CA LYS A 160 10.62 0.23 -25.55
C LYS A 160 10.68 -1.26 -25.97
N ASN A 161 11.82 -1.91 -25.75
CA ASN A 161 12.08 -3.27 -26.24
C ASN A 161 12.39 -4.29 -25.13
N ARG A 162 12.41 -3.90 -23.86
CA ARG A 162 12.69 -4.79 -22.74
C ARG A 162 12.02 -4.31 -21.46
N VAL A 163 11.84 -5.26 -20.55
CA VAL A 163 11.43 -5.03 -19.17
C VAL A 163 12.56 -5.52 -18.26
N VAL A 164 12.87 -4.79 -17.21
CA VAL A 164 13.93 -5.11 -16.26
C VAL A 164 13.38 -5.00 -14.84
N PHE A 165 13.62 -6.00 -14.03
CA PHE A 165 13.37 -5.96 -12.59
C PHE A 165 14.68 -5.59 -11.89
N CYS A 166 14.64 -4.59 -11.04
CA CYS A 166 15.77 -4.15 -10.22
C CYS A 166 15.39 -4.31 -8.74
N ALA A 167 16.20 -5.05 -8.00
CA ALA A 167 16.09 -5.27 -6.57
C ALA A 167 17.48 -5.52 -5.94
N ASP A 168 17.73 -5.18 -4.71
CA ASP A 168 16.95 -4.34 -3.81
C ASP A 168 17.26 -2.88 -4.09
N THR A 169 16.23 -2.05 -4.17
CA THR A 169 16.43 -0.65 -4.58
C THR A 169 16.61 0.29 -3.39
N THR A 170 16.10 -0.05 -2.20
CA THR A 170 15.99 0.95 -1.12
C THR A 170 15.96 0.40 0.31
N VAL A 171 15.74 -0.89 0.52
CA VAL A 171 15.49 -1.44 1.87
C VAL A 171 16.78 -1.87 2.57
N ASN A 172 17.63 -2.65 1.92
CA ASN A 172 18.84 -3.20 2.50
C ASN A 172 20.06 -2.43 2.00
N GLN A 173 20.65 -1.55 2.82
CA GLN A 173 21.74 -0.66 2.39
C GLN A 173 23.07 -1.39 2.15
N ASN A 174 23.39 -2.42 2.96
CA ASN A 174 24.62 -3.20 2.85
C ASN A 174 24.28 -4.69 2.90
N PRO A 175 23.65 -5.24 1.85
CA PRO A 175 23.23 -6.64 1.84
C PRO A 175 24.44 -7.57 1.81
N ASP A 176 24.42 -8.60 2.65
CA ASP A 176 25.35 -9.71 2.57
C ASP A 176 24.93 -10.74 1.48
N ALA A 177 25.67 -11.83 1.36
CA ALA A 177 25.41 -12.84 0.33
C ALA A 177 24.03 -13.52 0.53
N ASP A 178 23.59 -13.73 1.76
CA ASP A 178 22.32 -14.40 2.06
C ASP A 178 21.14 -13.50 1.69
N VAL A 179 21.21 -12.21 2.04
CA VAL A 179 20.22 -11.19 1.61
C VAL A 179 20.14 -11.13 0.10
N LEU A 180 21.28 -11.03 -0.60
CA LEU A 180 21.32 -10.97 -2.06
C LEU A 180 20.73 -12.21 -2.72
N ALA A 181 21.00 -13.40 -2.18
CA ALA A 181 20.49 -14.66 -2.69
C ALA A 181 18.96 -14.72 -2.55
N GLU A 182 18.43 -14.37 -1.39
CA GLU A 182 16.99 -14.36 -1.12
C GLU A 182 16.24 -13.32 -1.96
N VAL A 183 16.74 -12.09 -2.01
CA VAL A 183 16.18 -11.02 -2.84
C VAL A 183 16.16 -11.43 -4.32
N THR A 184 17.22 -12.06 -4.81
CA THR A 184 17.30 -12.56 -6.20
C THR A 184 16.24 -13.62 -6.47
N LYS A 185 16.07 -14.59 -5.56
CA LYS A 185 15.07 -15.65 -5.68
C LYS A 185 13.65 -15.06 -5.78
N HIS A 186 13.25 -14.23 -4.82
CA HIS A 186 11.90 -13.64 -4.81
C HIS A 186 11.66 -12.69 -6.00
N THR A 187 12.68 -11.94 -6.43
CA THR A 187 12.58 -11.10 -7.63
C THR A 187 12.38 -11.93 -8.89
N ALA A 188 13.07 -13.07 -9.01
CA ALA A 188 12.91 -13.98 -10.14
C ALA A 188 11.52 -14.65 -10.16
N GLU A 189 10.95 -14.97 -9.01
CA GLU A 189 9.57 -15.46 -8.87
C GLU A 189 8.55 -14.41 -9.30
N LEU A 190 8.73 -13.16 -8.89
CA LEU A 190 7.87 -12.03 -9.30
C LEU A 190 7.93 -11.76 -10.82
N ALA A 191 9.06 -12.04 -11.46
CA ALA A 191 9.30 -11.78 -12.88
C ALA A 191 8.74 -12.87 -13.83
N ARG A 192 8.21 -13.99 -13.31
CA ARG A 192 7.61 -15.10 -14.08
C ARG A 192 6.13 -14.89 -14.32
#